data_bfc1f02300fd686bf3bedbafefa6da9a
#
_entry.id   bfc1f02300fd686bf3bedbafefa6da9a
#
_cell.length_a   1.000
_cell.length_b   1.000
_cell.length_c   1.000
_cell.angle_alpha   90.00
_cell.angle_beta   90.00
_cell.angle_gamma   90.00
#
_symmetry.space_group_name_H-M   'P 1'
#
loop_
_entity.id
_entity.type
_entity.pdbx_description
1 polymer ?
#
loop_
_entity_poly.entity_id
_entity_poly.type
_entity_poly.pdbx_seq_one_letter_code
_entity_poly.pdbx_strand_id
1 'polypeptide(L)'
;MTAVQVFNNPLIKFKSQTFIVLMNIAWLYLLHANYKRTGIEYRYYRKVGNRRHFEHTDTGTYKYWDLNKCLDAQECPLDTPTKKNLLFLIGLRNEISHHVSPIVDQFASARYQACCLNYNRCLKELFGARYGIDRHLSYSLQFQTLSREQLTSPNEGDLPPNVRSYIAKFDAELSVDDLNSERFAYRMLFVPKLVGKPGQADEVIEFLKPSSELAQAINRDYIAFKEVERPKFRPSDVVRMMREEGYPRFGLHWHTELWHELEAKNPAKGFGVDVAGSWYWYSSWVDTVRTHCEENAARYR
;
A
#
# COMPACT_ATOMS: atom_id res chain seq x y z
N MET A 1 -5.46 -20.72 6.57
CA MET A 1 -4.32 -20.94 7.49
C MET A 1 -3.01 -21.06 6.73
N THR A 2 -2.82 -22.05 5.85
CA THR A 2 -1.54 -22.28 5.13
C THR A 2 -1.01 -21.03 4.43
N ALA A 3 -1.84 -20.25 3.73
CA ALA A 3 -1.41 -19.00 3.07
C ALA A 3 -0.76 -18.02 4.06
N VAL A 4 -1.35 -17.83 5.24
CA VAL A 4 -0.82 -16.94 6.29
C VAL A 4 0.47 -17.49 6.88
N GLN A 5 0.53 -18.80 7.13
CA GLN A 5 1.75 -19.45 7.65
C GLN A 5 2.92 -19.35 6.67
N VAL A 6 2.65 -19.55 5.37
CA VAL A 6 3.66 -19.39 4.32
C VAL A 6 4.14 -17.93 4.25
N PHE A 7 3.22 -16.97 4.30
CA PHE A 7 3.58 -15.56 4.24
C PHE A 7 4.40 -15.11 5.45
N ASN A 8 4.07 -15.60 6.63
CA ASN A 8 4.76 -15.27 7.87
C ASN A 8 6.07 -16.04 8.08
N ASN A 9 6.36 -17.05 7.25
CA ASN A 9 7.59 -17.82 7.39
C ASN A 9 8.80 -17.03 6.83
N PRO A 10 9.81 -16.69 7.65
CA PRO A 10 10.97 -15.91 7.22
C PRO A 10 11.87 -16.65 6.22
N LEU A 11 11.80 -17.97 6.18
CA LEU A 11 12.62 -18.79 5.28
C LEU A 11 12.07 -18.86 3.85
N ILE A 12 10.83 -18.45 3.62
CA ILE A 12 10.21 -18.46 2.29
C ILE A 12 10.50 -17.12 1.59
N LYS A 13 11.10 -17.19 0.41
CA LYS A 13 11.49 -16.00 -0.37
C LYS A 13 10.41 -15.51 -1.33
N PHE A 14 9.46 -16.36 -1.74
CA PHE A 14 8.43 -16.04 -2.75
C PHE A 14 7.04 -16.04 -2.10
N LYS A 15 6.86 -15.14 -1.14
CA LYS A 15 5.68 -15.12 -0.28
C LYS A 15 4.42 -14.71 -1.03
N SER A 16 4.51 -13.65 -1.84
CA SER A 16 3.37 -13.11 -2.59
C SER A 16 2.76 -14.12 -3.53
N GLN A 17 3.57 -14.79 -4.36
CA GLN A 17 3.09 -15.77 -5.33
C GLN A 17 2.33 -16.90 -4.65
N THR A 18 2.96 -17.49 -3.64
CA THR A 18 2.38 -18.64 -2.92
C THR A 18 1.14 -18.21 -2.15
N PHE A 19 1.18 -17.05 -1.49
CA PHE A 19 0.05 -16.49 -0.77
C PHE A 19 -1.16 -16.30 -1.69
N ILE A 20 -0.97 -15.62 -2.83
CA ILE A 20 -2.06 -15.31 -3.75
C ILE A 20 -2.67 -16.58 -4.32
N VAL A 21 -1.85 -17.55 -4.72
CA VAL A 21 -2.36 -18.84 -5.25
C VAL A 21 -3.22 -19.55 -4.22
N LEU A 22 -2.73 -19.67 -2.98
CA LEU A 22 -3.47 -20.33 -1.90
C LEU A 22 -4.75 -19.58 -1.52
N MET A 23 -4.72 -18.25 -1.50
CA MET A 23 -5.92 -17.45 -1.22
C MET A 23 -6.94 -17.52 -2.36
N ASN A 24 -6.50 -17.52 -3.63
CA ASN A 24 -7.40 -17.70 -4.77
C ASN A 24 -8.14 -19.04 -4.69
N ILE A 25 -7.44 -20.12 -4.36
CA ILE A 25 -8.06 -21.43 -4.16
C ILE A 25 -9.05 -21.40 -2.98
N ALA A 26 -8.67 -20.79 -1.87
CA ALA A 26 -9.52 -20.70 -0.69
C ALA A 26 -10.81 -19.92 -0.98
N TRP A 27 -10.71 -18.76 -1.64
CA TRP A 27 -11.85 -17.95 -2.04
C TRP A 27 -12.74 -18.65 -3.06
N LEU A 28 -12.16 -19.34 -4.04
CA LEU A 28 -12.90 -20.12 -5.00
C LEU A 28 -13.77 -21.18 -4.30
N TYR A 29 -13.19 -21.93 -3.38
CA TYR A 29 -13.94 -22.96 -2.65
C TYR A 29 -14.99 -22.38 -1.71
N LEU A 30 -14.73 -21.22 -1.09
CA LEU A 30 -15.72 -20.53 -0.28
C LEU A 30 -16.95 -20.15 -1.11
N LEU A 31 -16.73 -19.55 -2.30
CA LEU A 31 -17.80 -19.13 -3.19
C LEU A 31 -18.55 -20.35 -3.78
N HIS A 32 -17.84 -21.38 -4.21
CA HIS A 32 -18.47 -22.62 -4.68
C HIS A 32 -19.33 -23.29 -3.59
N ALA A 33 -18.84 -23.33 -2.35
CA ALA A 33 -19.61 -23.85 -1.22
C ALA A 33 -20.88 -23.02 -0.97
N ASN A 34 -20.78 -21.69 -1.08
CA ASN A 34 -21.94 -20.82 -0.95
C ASN A 34 -22.93 -21.02 -2.09
N TYR A 35 -22.48 -21.04 -3.34
CA TYR A 35 -23.34 -21.26 -4.51
C TYR A 35 -24.05 -22.61 -4.45
N LYS A 36 -23.33 -23.67 -4.07
CA LYS A 36 -23.92 -24.99 -3.84
C LYS A 36 -25.00 -24.93 -2.76
N ARG A 37 -24.77 -24.25 -1.65
CA ARG A 37 -25.72 -24.12 -0.54
C ARG A 37 -26.97 -23.32 -0.93
N THR A 38 -26.79 -22.27 -1.75
CA THR A 38 -27.90 -21.39 -2.19
C THR A 38 -28.59 -21.87 -3.47
N GLY A 39 -28.18 -23.02 -4.03
CA GLY A 39 -28.80 -23.60 -5.23
C GLY A 39 -28.42 -22.89 -6.53
N ILE A 40 -27.36 -22.09 -6.52
CA ILE A 40 -26.88 -21.39 -7.72
C ILE A 40 -26.09 -22.37 -8.58
N GLU A 41 -26.40 -22.39 -9.88
CA GLU A 41 -25.69 -23.21 -10.85
C GLU A 41 -24.37 -22.52 -11.22
N TYR A 42 -23.25 -23.03 -10.73
CA TYR A 42 -21.91 -22.48 -10.95
C TYR A 42 -21.02 -23.38 -11.85
N ARG A 43 -21.67 -24.27 -12.65
CA ARG A 43 -21.00 -24.97 -13.74
C ARG A 43 -21.11 -24.18 -15.04
N TYR A 44 -20.10 -24.23 -15.87
CA TYR A 44 -20.19 -23.66 -17.21
C TYR A 44 -21.19 -24.44 -18.05
N TYR A 45 -22.11 -23.74 -18.71
CA TYR A 45 -23.08 -24.33 -19.63
C TYR A 45 -23.45 -23.37 -20.75
N ARG A 46 -23.88 -23.93 -21.87
CA ARG A 46 -24.52 -23.18 -22.96
C ARG A 46 -26.00 -23.50 -22.96
N LYS A 47 -26.86 -22.53 -23.21
CA LYS A 47 -28.29 -22.75 -23.45
C LYS A 47 -28.50 -23.11 -24.92
N VAL A 48 -29.18 -24.22 -25.18
CA VAL A 48 -29.62 -24.62 -26.51
C VAL A 48 -31.13 -24.87 -26.41
N GLY A 49 -31.92 -23.89 -26.89
CA GLY A 49 -33.35 -23.83 -26.60
C GLY A 49 -33.59 -23.71 -25.08
N ASN A 50 -34.39 -24.60 -24.54
CA ASN A 50 -34.71 -24.64 -23.09
C ASN A 50 -33.76 -25.55 -22.28
N ARG A 51 -32.78 -26.18 -22.92
CA ARG A 51 -31.87 -27.13 -22.25
C ARG A 51 -30.51 -26.50 -21.94
N ARG A 52 -29.92 -26.88 -20.79
CA ARG A 52 -28.56 -26.53 -20.42
C ARG A 52 -27.63 -27.64 -20.87
N HIS A 53 -26.63 -27.32 -21.69
CA HIS A 53 -25.55 -28.20 -22.09
C HIS A 53 -24.29 -27.83 -21.30
N PHE A 54 -23.95 -28.65 -20.31
CA PHE A 54 -22.81 -28.40 -19.42
C PHE A 54 -21.49 -28.67 -20.14
N GLU A 55 -20.51 -27.81 -19.87
CA GLU A 55 -19.15 -27.99 -20.33
C GLU A 55 -18.39 -29.01 -19.48
N HIS A 56 -17.51 -29.77 -20.11
CA HIS A 56 -16.67 -30.75 -19.47
C HIS A 56 -15.20 -30.45 -19.74
N THR A 57 -14.34 -30.91 -18.83
CA THR A 57 -12.90 -30.95 -19.05
C THR A 57 -12.57 -32.10 -20.01
N ASP A 58 -11.32 -32.14 -20.49
CA ASP A 58 -10.84 -33.23 -21.36
C ASP A 58 -10.97 -34.62 -20.71
N THR A 59 -11.02 -34.67 -19.38
CA THR A 59 -11.23 -35.91 -18.59
C THR A 59 -12.70 -36.25 -18.33
N GLY A 60 -13.65 -35.47 -18.88
CA GLY A 60 -15.09 -35.73 -18.78
C GLY A 60 -15.74 -35.23 -17.47
N THR A 61 -15.02 -34.52 -16.61
CA THR A 61 -15.61 -33.90 -15.41
C THR A 61 -16.26 -32.56 -15.75
N TYR A 62 -17.30 -32.14 -15.00
CA TYR A 62 -17.93 -30.84 -15.20
C TYR A 62 -16.93 -29.71 -14.99
N LYS A 63 -17.00 -28.69 -15.85
CA LYS A 63 -16.20 -27.48 -15.74
C LYS A 63 -16.94 -26.47 -14.84
N TYR A 64 -16.32 -26.11 -13.73
CA TYR A 64 -16.87 -25.15 -12.76
C TYR A 64 -16.32 -23.74 -12.99
N TRP A 65 -17.06 -22.73 -12.58
CA TRP A 65 -16.62 -21.34 -12.65
C TRP A 65 -15.26 -21.15 -11.97
N ASP A 66 -14.40 -20.40 -12.61
CA ASP A 66 -13.19 -19.88 -11.97
C ASP A 66 -13.51 -18.72 -11.02
N LEU A 67 -12.50 -18.20 -10.32
CA LEU A 67 -12.73 -17.15 -9.34
C LEU A 67 -13.23 -15.86 -10.01
N ASN A 68 -12.71 -15.46 -11.18
CA ASN A 68 -13.19 -14.28 -11.90
C ASN A 68 -14.68 -14.40 -12.22
N LYS A 69 -15.10 -15.54 -12.75
CA LYS A 69 -16.51 -15.79 -13.06
C LYS A 69 -17.39 -15.78 -11.82
N CYS A 70 -16.88 -16.30 -10.70
CA CYS A 70 -17.59 -16.24 -9.43
C CYS A 70 -17.77 -14.79 -8.93
N LEU A 71 -16.74 -13.94 -9.09
CA LEU A 71 -16.78 -12.54 -8.65
C LEU A 71 -17.72 -11.69 -9.55
N ASP A 72 -17.80 -12.02 -10.84
CA ASP A 72 -18.64 -11.32 -11.82
C ASP A 72 -20.12 -11.71 -11.77
N ALA A 73 -20.44 -12.82 -11.13
CA ALA A 73 -21.81 -13.30 -11.01
C ALA A 73 -22.68 -12.30 -10.21
N GLN A 74 -23.93 -12.11 -10.68
CA GLN A 74 -24.91 -11.25 -10.00
C GLN A 74 -25.19 -11.71 -8.58
N GLU A 75 -25.15 -13.02 -8.35
CA GLU A 75 -25.40 -13.68 -7.08
C GLU A 75 -24.18 -13.73 -6.16
N CYS A 76 -23.09 -13.10 -6.55
CA CYS A 76 -21.87 -13.05 -5.72
C CYS A 76 -22.13 -12.30 -4.40
N PRO A 77 -21.94 -12.95 -3.24
CA PRO A 77 -22.30 -12.38 -1.94
C PRO A 77 -21.33 -11.32 -1.44
N LEU A 78 -20.27 -11.03 -2.18
CA LEU A 78 -19.20 -10.12 -1.75
C LEU A 78 -19.53 -8.67 -2.08
N ASP A 79 -19.16 -7.76 -1.19
CA ASP A 79 -19.22 -6.32 -1.44
C ASP A 79 -18.15 -5.87 -2.47
N THR A 80 -18.36 -4.69 -3.02
CA THR A 80 -17.51 -4.13 -4.08
C THR A 80 -16.05 -4.00 -3.68
N PRO A 81 -15.67 -3.45 -2.50
CA PRO A 81 -14.26 -3.35 -2.12
C PRO A 81 -13.58 -4.72 -1.96
N THR A 82 -14.30 -5.72 -1.44
CA THR A 82 -13.78 -7.10 -1.33
C THR A 82 -13.56 -7.73 -2.71
N LYS A 83 -14.50 -7.56 -3.65
CA LYS A 83 -14.32 -8.00 -5.04
C LYS A 83 -13.10 -7.33 -5.68
N LYS A 84 -12.94 -6.01 -5.53
CA LYS A 84 -11.80 -5.27 -6.07
C LYS A 84 -10.47 -5.72 -5.46
N ASN A 85 -10.44 -6.02 -4.16
CA ASN A 85 -9.25 -6.62 -3.53
C ASN A 85 -8.86 -7.95 -4.20
N LEU A 86 -9.82 -8.83 -4.43
CA LEU A 86 -9.56 -10.12 -5.07
C LEU A 86 -9.15 -9.97 -6.53
N LEU A 87 -9.81 -9.12 -7.30
CA LEU A 87 -9.46 -8.82 -8.70
C LEU A 87 -8.04 -8.25 -8.80
N PHE A 88 -7.68 -7.35 -7.88
CA PHE A 88 -6.31 -6.85 -7.78
C PHE A 88 -5.31 -7.99 -7.56
N LEU A 89 -5.57 -8.90 -6.63
CA LEU A 89 -4.66 -10.01 -6.34
C LEU A 89 -4.55 -11.00 -7.51
N ILE A 90 -5.65 -11.27 -8.21
CA ILE A 90 -5.63 -12.12 -9.43
C ILE A 90 -4.75 -11.50 -10.51
N GLY A 91 -4.89 -10.21 -10.78
CA GLY A 91 -4.06 -9.51 -11.76
C GLY A 91 -2.60 -9.42 -11.31
N LEU A 92 -2.34 -9.09 -10.04
CA LEU A 92 -0.99 -9.05 -9.50
C LEU A 92 -0.27 -10.40 -9.66
N ARG A 93 -0.97 -11.52 -9.46
CA ARG A 93 -0.41 -12.87 -9.71
C ARG A 93 0.17 -13.00 -11.12
N ASN A 94 -0.53 -12.50 -12.12
CA ASN A 94 -0.06 -12.59 -13.50
C ASN A 94 1.23 -11.80 -13.71
N GLU A 95 1.29 -10.59 -13.12
CA GLU A 95 2.47 -9.73 -13.25
C GLU A 95 3.71 -10.29 -12.55
N ILE A 96 3.53 -10.87 -11.34
CA ILE A 96 4.66 -11.42 -10.57
C ILE A 96 5.08 -12.83 -11.01
N SER A 97 4.33 -13.49 -11.87
CA SER A 97 4.69 -14.81 -12.39
C SER A 97 5.99 -14.79 -13.18
N HIS A 98 6.36 -13.64 -13.74
CA HIS A 98 7.52 -13.47 -14.59
C HIS A 98 8.70 -12.78 -13.90
N HIS A 99 8.46 -12.09 -12.77
CA HIS A 99 9.49 -11.36 -12.03
C HIS A 99 9.28 -11.48 -10.53
N VAL A 100 10.21 -12.15 -9.88
CA VAL A 100 10.21 -12.33 -8.43
C VAL A 100 10.92 -11.15 -7.78
N SER A 101 10.22 -10.42 -6.90
CA SER A 101 10.80 -9.32 -6.13
C SER A 101 10.25 -9.33 -4.71
N PRO A 102 11.11 -9.43 -3.67
CA PRO A 102 10.70 -9.36 -2.26
C PRO A 102 10.00 -8.06 -1.89
N ILE A 103 10.23 -7.01 -2.64
CA ILE A 103 9.62 -5.68 -2.43
C ILE A 103 8.10 -5.72 -2.64
N VAL A 104 7.61 -6.61 -3.51
CA VAL A 104 6.18 -6.82 -3.74
C VAL A 104 5.49 -7.34 -2.47
N ASP A 105 6.18 -8.18 -1.69
CA ASP A 105 5.66 -8.71 -0.44
C ASP A 105 5.30 -7.59 0.55
N GLN A 106 6.17 -6.59 0.65
CA GLN A 106 5.96 -5.45 1.55
C GLN A 106 4.93 -4.47 0.96
N PHE A 107 5.05 -4.15 -0.32
CA PHE A 107 4.17 -3.17 -0.97
C PHE A 107 2.71 -3.59 -0.97
N ALA A 108 2.43 -4.86 -1.27
CA ALA A 108 1.07 -5.38 -1.33
C ALA A 108 0.55 -5.89 0.04
N SER A 109 1.33 -5.78 1.12
CA SER A 109 1.01 -6.34 2.45
C SER A 109 -0.36 -5.90 2.98
N ALA A 110 -0.73 -4.63 2.82
CA ALA A 110 -2.03 -4.11 3.23
C ALA A 110 -3.19 -4.77 2.47
N ARG A 111 -2.99 -5.09 1.18
CA ARG A 111 -3.98 -5.78 0.35
C ARG A 111 -4.07 -7.27 0.70
N TYR A 112 -2.96 -7.90 1.08
CA TYR A 112 -2.96 -9.28 1.60
C TYR A 112 -3.65 -9.37 2.95
N GLN A 113 -3.41 -8.42 3.83
CA GLN A 113 -4.08 -8.36 5.13
C GLN A 113 -5.59 -8.19 4.96
N ALA A 114 -6.04 -7.27 4.08
CA ALA A 114 -7.45 -7.13 3.75
C ALA A 114 -8.07 -8.44 3.23
N CYS A 115 -7.36 -9.13 2.33
CA CYS A 115 -7.80 -10.43 1.80
C CYS A 115 -8.07 -11.46 2.90
N CYS A 116 -7.17 -11.57 3.89
CA CYS A 116 -7.32 -12.48 5.03
C CYS A 116 -8.50 -12.10 5.94
N LEU A 117 -8.62 -10.82 6.28
CA LEU A 117 -9.69 -10.32 7.14
C LEU A 117 -11.06 -10.50 6.49
N ASN A 118 -11.16 -10.16 5.20
CA ASN A 118 -12.38 -10.35 4.41
C ASN A 118 -12.76 -11.82 4.33
N TYR A 119 -11.78 -12.72 4.10
CA TYR A 119 -12.03 -14.16 4.06
C TYR A 119 -12.66 -14.66 5.36
N ASN A 120 -12.05 -14.32 6.50
CA ASN A 120 -12.55 -14.72 7.81
C ASN A 120 -13.94 -14.13 8.10
N ARG A 121 -14.17 -12.85 7.74
CA ARG A 121 -15.47 -12.20 7.86
C ARG A 121 -16.52 -12.90 7.01
N CYS A 122 -16.29 -13.10 5.73
CA CYS A 122 -17.22 -13.74 4.81
C CYS A 122 -17.50 -15.20 5.23
N LEU A 123 -16.48 -15.93 5.71
CA LEU A 123 -16.66 -17.27 6.23
C LEU A 123 -17.66 -17.30 7.40
N LYS A 124 -17.53 -16.36 8.35
CA LYS A 124 -18.45 -16.23 9.49
C LYS A 124 -19.85 -15.80 9.07
N GLU A 125 -19.96 -14.81 8.17
CA GLU A 125 -21.25 -14.29 7.68
C GLU A 125 -22.02 -15.35 6.88
N LEU A 126 -21.34 -16.06 5.98
CA LEU A 126 -21.99 -17.03 5.10
C LEU A 126 -22.27 -18.39 5.76
N PHE A 127 -21.41 -18.84 6.69
CA PHE A 127 -21.49 -20.19 7.24
C PHE A 127 -21.68 -20.25 8.75
N GLY A 128 -21.53 -19.12 9.43
CA GLY A 128 -21.70 -18.97 10.87
C GLY A 128 -20.38 -18.77 11.63
N ALA A 129 -20.45 -18.07 12.76
CA ALA A 129 -19.31 -17.63 13.57
C ALA A 129 -18.37 -18.77 14.01
N ARG A 130 -18.90 -20.00 14.18
CA ARG A 130 -18.13 -21.18 14.56
C ARG A 130 -17.04 -21.59 13.56
N TYR A 131 -17.17 -21.17 12.30
CA TYR A 131 -16.21 -21.45 11.23
C TYR A 131 -15.11 -20.41 11.12
N GLY A 132 -15.15 -19.34 11.93
CA GLY A 132 -14.08 -18.35 11.96
C GLY A 132 -12.71 -18.97 12.25
N ILE A 133 -11.70 -18.49 11.55
CA ILE A 133 -10.31 -18.97 11.63
C ILE A 133 -9.43 -18.12 12.53
N ASP A 134 -9.91 -16.96 12.99
CA ASP A 134 -9.23 -16.06 13.91
C ASP A 134 -8.79 -16.72 15.21
N ARG A 135 -9.58 -17.66 15.75
CA ARG A 135 -9.25 -18.44 16.95
C ARG A 135 -8.01 -19.34 16.81
N HIS A 136 -7.54 -19.58 15.60
CA HIS A 136 -6.37 -20.42 15.32
C HIS A 136 -5.09 -19.61 15.13
N LEU A 137 -5.19 -18.27 15.16
CA LEU A 137 -4.05 -17.38 15.05
C LEU A 137 -3.63 -16.97 16.47
N SER A 138 -2.46 -17.42 16.91
CA SER A 138 -1.85 -17.03 18.16
C SER A 138 -0.72 -16.01 17.92
N TYR A 139 -0.42 -15.23 18.94
CA TYR A 139 0.74 -14.35 18.94
C TYR A 139 2.03 -15.17 18.76
N SER A 140 2.85 -14.80 17.77
CA SER A 140 4.14 -15.44 17.51
C SER A 140 5.25 -14.69 18.23
N LEU A 141 6.07 -15.43 18.99
CA LEU A 141 7.28 -14.86 19.61
C LEU A 141 8.28 -14.45 18.53
N GLN A 142 8.94 -13.32 18.72
CA GLN A 142 9.96 -12.76 17.84
C GLN A 142 11.34 -12.91 18.49
N PHE A 143 12.37 -13.21 17.70
CA PHE A 143 13.78 -13.24 18.15
C PHE A 143 14.46 -11.88 18.00
N GLN A 144 13.86 -10.94 17.29
CA GLN A 144 14.39 -9.60 17.04
C GLN A 144 13.27 -8.57 17.19
N THR A 145 13.63 -7.38 17.64
CA THR A 145 12.77 -6.20 17.53
C THR A 145 12.56 -5.84 16.07
N LEU A 146 11.41 -5.25 15.75
CA LEU A 146 11.14 -4.75 14.40
C LEU A 146 12.14 -3.65 14.07
N SER A 147 12.94 -3.84 13.02
CA SER A 147 13.88 -2.81 12.58
C SER A 147 13.12 -1.64 11.93
N ARG A 148 13.71 -0.44 11.98
CA ARG A 148 13.15 0.73 11.29
C ARG A 148 12.95 0.49 9.79
N GLU A 149 13.82 -0.30 9.16
CA GLU A 149 13.72 -0.67 7.74
C GLU A 149 12.51 -1.55 7.45
N GLN A 150 12.12 -2.43 8.38
CA GLN A 150 10.90 -3.23 8.28
C GLN A 150 9.61 -2.40 8.47
N LEU A 151 9.73 -1.26 9.15
CA LEU A 151 8.63 -0.31 9.35
C LEU A 151 8.53 0.72 8.21
N THR A 152 9.58 0.87 7.41
CA THR A 152 9.60 1.81 6.27
C THR A 152 8.86 1.19 5.09
N SER A 153 7.90 1.91 4.55
CA SER A 153 7.25 1.47 3.31
C SER A 153 8.25 1.46 2.16
N PRO A 154 8.25 0.41 1.32
CA PRO A 154 9.12 0.35 0.16
C PRO A 154 8.83 1.50 -0.81
N ASN A 155 9.87 2.00 -1.46
CA ASN A 155 9.72 3.02 -2.47
C ASN A 155 9.08 2.41 -3.73
N GLU A 156 8.07 3.08 -4.32
CA GLU A 156 7.46 2.62 -5.58
C GLU A 156 8.47 2.47 -6.72
N GLY A 157 9.56 3.27 -6.67
CA GLY A 157 10.67 3.20 -7.59
C GLY A 157 11.36 1.83 -7.64
N ASP A 158 11.32 1.08 -6.56
CA ASP A 158 12.00 -0.21 -6.42
C ASP A 158 11.17 -1.40 -6.93
N LEU A 159 9.89 -1.17 -7.25
CA LEU A 159 9.02 -2.19 -7.85
C LEU A 159 9.44 -2.51 -9.29
N PRO A 160 9.33 -3.77 -9.73
CA PRO A 160 9.45 -4.11 -11.15
C PRO A 160 8.52 -3.25 -12.01
N PRO A 161 8.97 -2.76 -13.19
CA PRO A 161 8.21 -1.81 -14.01
C PRO A 161 6.81 -2.29 -14.39
N ASN A 162 6.63 -3.57 -14.70
CA ASN A 162 5.34 -4.17 -15.02
C ASN A 162 4.41 -4.18 -13.81
N VAL A 163 4.90 -4.53 -12.61
CA VAL A 163 4.13 -4.52 -11.37
C VAL A 163 3.71 -3.09 -11.01
N ARG A 164 4.63 -2.13 -11.11
CA ARG A 164 4.33 -0.70 -10.88
C ARG A 164 3.24 -0.19 -11.82
N SER A 165 3.39 -0.48 -13.12
CA SER A 165 2.41 -0.10 -14.14
C SER A 165 1.04 -0.70 -13.88
N TYR A 166 1.00 -1.98 -13.50
CA TYR A 166 -0.24 -2.67 -13.14
C TYR A 166 -0.92 -2.01 -11.94
N ILE A 167 -0.17 -1.77 -10.86
CA ILE A 167 -0.70 -1.15 -9.64
C ILE A 167 -1.25 0.24 -9.94
N ALA A 168 -0.46 1.08 -10.60
CA ALA A 168 -0.87 2.44 -10.96
C ALA A 168 -2.14 2.47 -11.81
N LYS A 169 -2.23 1.57 -12.80
CA LYS A 169 -3.42 1.45 -13.65
C LYS A 169 -4.64 1.00 -12.84
N PHE A 170 -4.49 -0.02 -12.02
CA PHE A 170 -5.59 -0.56 -11.23
C PHE A 170 -6.10 0.47 -10.20
N ASP A 171 -5.19 1.14 -9.49
CA ASP A 171 -5.53 2.15 -8.48
C ASP A 171 -6.19 3.39 -9.12
N ALA A 172 -5.82 3.76 -10.36
CA ALA A 172 -6.46 4.85 -11.09
C ALA A 172 -7.92 4.56 -11.52
N GLU A 173 -8.31 3.29 -11.63
CA GLU A 173 -9.67 2.87 -11.94
C GLU A 173 -10.57 2.77 -10.70
N LEU A 174 -10.01 2.94 -9.49
CA LEU A 174 -10.75 2.88 -8.23
C LEU A 174 -11.44 4.22 -7.90
N SER A 175 -12.62 4.14 -7.31
CA SER A 175 -13.20 5.31 -6.62
C SER A 175 -12.39 5.64 -5.36
N VAL A 176 -12.47 6.88 -4.90
CA VAL A 176 -11.83 7.32 -3.65
C VAL A 176 -12.30 6.47 -2.46
N ASP A 177 -13.58 6.12 -2.41
CA ASP A 177 -14.16 5.31 -1.35
C ASP A 177 -13.62 3.88 -1.35
N ASP A 178 -13.47 3.28 -2.55
CA ASP A 178 -12.89 1.94 -2.66
C ASP A 178 -11.41 1.93 -2.28
N LEU A 179 -10.65 2.92 -2.73
CA LEU A 179 -9.22 3.06 -2.41
C LEU A 179 -8.98 3.23 -0.91
N ASN A 180 -9.87 3.95 -0.22
CA ASN A 180 -9.81 4.17 1.23
C ASN A 180 -10.46 3.05 2.06
N SER A 181 -11.13 2.11 1.41
CA SER A 181 -11.79 1.01 2.11
C SER A 181 -10.78 0.06 2.75
N GLU A 182 -10.94 -0.24 4.04
CA GLU A 182 -10.18 -1.28 4.75
C GLU A 182 -10.38 -2.68 4.15
N ARG A 183 -11.47 -2.87 3.40
CA ARG A 183 -11.77 -4.12 2.69
C ARG A 183 -10.99 -4.25 1.39
N PHE A 184 -10.55 -3.14 0.80
CA PHE A 184 -9.64 -3.17 -0.34
C PHE A 184 -8.17 -3.30 0.11
N ALA A 185 -7.75 -2.48 1.08
CA ALA A 185 -6.41 -2.51 1.64
C ALA A 185 -6.45 -2.16 3.14
N TYR A 186 -6.11 -3.12 4.00
CA TYR A 186 -6.04 -2.93 5.44
C TYR A 186 -4.65 -2.43 5.82
N ARG A 187 -4.53 -1.12 6.01
CA ARG A 187 -3.28 -0.45 6.33
C ARG A 187 -3.08 -0.48 7.84
N MET A 188 -1.91 -0.95 8.30
CA MET A 188 -1.51 -0.91 9.70
C MET A 188 -0.36 0.09 9.85
N LEU A 189 -0.50 1.01 10.78
CA LEU A 189 0.55 1.93 11.16
C LEU A 189 1.10 1.50 12.53
N PHE A 190 2.39 1.24 12.58
CA PHE A 190 3.10 0.95 13.83
C PHE A 190 3.62 2.26 14.40
N VAL A 191 3.04 2.69 15.52
CA VAL A 191 3.45 3.92 16.20
C VAL A 191 4.18 3.54 17.49
N PRO A 192 5.47 3.86 17.61
CA PRO A 192 6.17 3.70 18.88
C PRO A 192 5.57 4.65 19.90
N LYS A 193 5.02 4.11 21.00
CA LYS A 193 4.44 4.88 22.09
C LYS A 193 5.41 4.90 23.25
N LEU A 194 5.79 6.10 23.70
CA LEU A 194 6.55 6.26 24.92
C LEU A 194 5.67 5.88 26.12
N VAL A 195 6.07 4.87 26.86
CA VAL A 195 5.36 4.42 28.06
C VAL A 195 5.82 5.28 29.23
N GLY A 196 4.86 5.82 29.98
CA GLY A 196 5.13 6.79 31.05
C GLY A 196 5.80 6.23 32.33
N LYS A 197 6.11 4.93 32.37
CA LYS A 197 6.82 4.28 33.50
C LYS A 197 7.88 3.32 32.99
N PRO A 198 9.13 3.40 33.46
CA PRO A 198 10.18 2.43 33.18
C PRO A 198 9.72 1.00 33.58
N GLY A 199 9.93 0.02 32.68
CA GLY A 199 9.62 -1.40 32.96
C GLY A 199 8.22 -1.88 32.55
N GLN A 200 7.37 -1.03 31.95
CA GLN A 200 6.06 -1.48 31.43
C GLN A 200 6.13 -2.15 30.06
N ALA A 201 7.01 -1.67 29.19
CA ALA A 201 7.33 -2.29 27.92
C ALA A 201 8.59 -1.65 27.33
N ASP A 202 9.42 -2.41 26.61
CA ASP A 202 10.58 -1.91 25.89
C ASP A 202 10.16 -1.22 24.59
N GLU A 203 9.11 -1.73 23.94
CA GLU A 203 8.43 -1.12 22.79
C GLU A 203 6.92 -1.31 22.88
N VAL A 204 6.15 -0.27 22.54
CA VAL A 204 4.69 -0.34 22.44
C VAL A 204 4.27 -0.08 21.01
N ILE A 205 3.55 -1.03 20.44
CA ILE A 205 2.96 -0.91 19.11
C ILE A 205 1.46 -0.71 19.30
N GLU A 206 0.93 0.42 18.87
CA GLU A 206 -0.50 0.70 18.90
C GLU A 206 -1.10 0.50 17.51
N PHE A 207 -2.11 -0.36 17.43
CA PHE A 207 -2.89 -0.56 16.21
C PHE A 207 -4.00 0.48 16.15
N LEU A 208 -3.91 1.40 15.20
CA LEU A 208 -4.89 2.45 15.01
C LEU A 208 -5.86 2.09 13.88
N LYS A 209 -7.16 2.29 14.12
CA LYS A 209 -8.14 2.22 13.04
C LYS A 209 -7.92 3.40 12.09
N PRO A 210 -7.96 3.20 10.76
CA PRO A 210 -7.78 4.28 9.77
C PRO A 210 -8.73 5.46 9.97
N SER A 211 -9.91 5.23 10.55
CA SER A 211 -10.94 6.24 10.85
C SER A 211 -10.75 6.96 12.20
N SER A 212 -9.76 6.61 13.02
CA SER A 212 -9.54 7.28 14.30
C SER A 212 -8.92 8.68 14.11
N GLU A 213 -9.28 9.64 14.98
CA GLU A 213 -8.71 11.00 14.94
C GLU A 213 -7.17 10.98 15.01
N LEU A 214 -6.61 10.06 15.82
CA LEU A 214 -5.17 9.89 15.95
C LEU A 214 -4.55 9.34 14.65
N ALA A 215 -5.20 8.37 13.98
CA ALA A 215 -4.75 7.86 12.69
C ALA A 215 -4.87 8.91 11.59
N GLN A 216 -5.91 9.76 11.62
CA GLN A 216 -6.06 10.88 10.68
C GLN A 216 -5.01 11.97 10.91
N ALA A 217 -4.67 12.28 12.15
CA ALA A 217 -3.59 13.21 12.48
C ALA A 217 -2.23 12.64 12.01
N ILE A 218 -1.95 11.38 12.32
CA ILE A 218 -0.71 10.70 11.91
C ILE A 218 -0.68 10.48 10.38
N ASN A 219 -1.82 10.17 9.75
CA ASN A 219 -1.90 10.09 8.28
C ASN A 219 -1.67 11.45 7.62
N ARG A 220 -2.07 12.55 8.22
CA ARG A 220 -1.72 13.89 7.72
C ARG A 220 -0.21 14.12 7.79
N ASP A 221 0.42 13.77 8.90
CA ASP A 221 1.87 13.90 9.05
C ASP A 221 2.63 12.86 8.20
N TYR A 222 2.13 11.63 8.10
CA TYR A 222 2.72 10.56 7.29
C TYR A 222 2.47 10.73 5.79
N ILE A 223 1.32 11.25 5.37
CA ILE A 223 1.02 11.66 4.00
C ILE A 223 1.85 12.91 3.65
N ALA A 224 2.07 13.83 4.59
CA ALA A 224 3.02 14.93 4.43
C ALA A 224 4.46 14.43 4.23
N PHE A 225 4.83 13.29 4.86
CA PHE A 225 6.14 12.65 4.62
C PHE A 225 6.20 11.79 3.34
N LYS A 226 5.07 11.36 2.76
CA LYS A 226 5.05 10.34 1.69
C LYS A 226 4.49 10.81 0.34
N GLU A 227 3.66 11.84 0.32
CA GLU A 227 2.98 12.30 -0.91
C GLU A 227 3.10 13.80 -1.19
N VAL A 228 3.62 14.56 -0.28
CA VAL A 228 4.15 15.83 -0.72
C VAL A 228 5.52 15.50 -1.26
N GLU A 229 5.63 15.33 -2.59
CA GLU A 229 6.86 15.71 -3.25
C GLU A 229 7.30 17.00 -2.55
N ARG A 230 8.39 16.92 -1.79
CA ARG A 230 8.88 18.09 -1.04
C ARG A 230 8.77 19.26 -1.98
N PRO A 231 8.07 20.36 -1.63
CA PRO A 231 7.88 21.47 -2.54
C PRO A 231 9.23 21.78 -3.16
N LYS A 232 9.28 21.74 -4.49
CA LYS A 232 10.51 21.92 -5.24
C LYS A 232 10.52 23.36 -5.77
N PHE A 233 11.48 24.14 -5.33
CA PHE A 233 11.61 25.52 -5.72
C PHE A 233 12.78 25.69 -6.68
N ARG A 234 12.56 26.46 -7.72
CA ARG A 234 13.66 26.92 -8.58
C ARG A 234 14.44 28.04 -7.86
N PRO A 235 15.70 28.29 -8.22
CA PRO A 235 16.45 29.41 -7.67
C PRO A 235 15.70 30.77 -7.76
N SER A 236 14.98 30.98 -8.86
CA SER A 236 14.14 32.18 -9.06
C SER A 236 12.96 32.25 -8.07
N ASP A 237 12.39 31.12 -7.68
CA ASP A 237 11.27 31.10 -6.74
C ASP A 237 11.77 31.43 -5.33
N VAL A 238 12.92 30.89 -4.93
CA VAL A 238 13.55 31.22 -3.64
C VAL A 238 13.86 32.73 -3.55
N VAL A 239 14.43 33.30 -4.61
CA VAL A 239 14.72 34.74 -4.66
C VAL A 239 13.44 35.57 -4.59
N ARG A 240 12.39 35.19 -5.33
CA ARG A 240 11.10 35.87 -5.28
C ARG A 240 10.51 35.85 -3.87
N MET A 241 10.51 34.71 -3.18
CA MET A 241 10.02 34.59 -1.80
C MET A 241 10.77 35.55 -0.84
N MET A 242 12.09 35.58 -0.91
CA MET A 242 12.88 36.49 -0.07
C MET A 242 12.57 37.98 -0.35
N ARG A 243 12.33 38.34 -1.61
CA ARG A 243 11.93 39.71 -1.96
C ARG A 243 10.55 40.08 -1.41
N GLU A 244 9.60 39.16 -1.49
CA GLU A 244 8.26 39.32 -0.93
C GLU A 244 8.30 39.41 0.61
N GLU A 245 9.25 38.76 1.25
CA GLU A 245 9.49 38.80 2.70
C GLU A 245 10.29 40.05 3.16
N GLY A 246 10.58 40.99 2.27
CA GLY A 246 11.18 42.30 2.61
C GLY A 246 12.69 42.41 2.39
N TYR A 247 13.25 41.54 1.53
CA TYR A 247 14.67 41.60 1.11
C TYR A 247 14.81 41.86 -0.39
N PRO A 248 14.43 43.06 -0.90
CA PRO A 248 14.35 43.33 -2.33
C PRO A 248 15.70 43.27 -3.05
N ARG A 249 16.81 43.46 -2.32
CA ARG A 249 18.17 43.40 -2.88
C ARG A 249 18.73 41.98 -2.94
N PHE A 250 18.05 40.96 -2.34
CA PHE A 250 18.46 39.56 -2.48
C PHE A 250 18.17 39.11 -3.91
N GLY A 251 19.18 38.62 -4.60
CA GLY A 251 19.10 38.23 -6.01
C GLY A 251 19.75 36.87 -6.29
N LEU A 252 19.65 36.43 -7.53
CA LEU A 252 20.22 35.13 -7.98
C LEU A 252 21.73 35.05 -7.73
N HIS A 253 22.46 36.15 -7.82
CA HIS A 253 23.88 36.18 -7.52
C HIS A 253 24.15 35.79 -6.07
N TRP A 254 23.45 36.42 -5.11
CA TRP A 254 23.59 36.09 -3.68
C TRP A 254 23.13 34.71 -3.33
N HIS A 255 22.06 34.24 -3.95
CA HIS A 255 21.61 32.86 -3.82
C HIS A 255 22.68 31.89 -4.32
N THR A 256 23.37 32.20 -5.41
CA THR A 256 24.42 31.35 -5.97
C THR A 256 25.64 31.29 -5.07
N GLU A 257 26.09 32.43 -4.54
CA GLU A 257 27.20 32.49 -3.59
C GLU A 257 26.89 31.66 -2.33
N LEU A 258 25.69 31.84 -1.77
CA LEU A 258 25.27 31.15 -0.55
C LEU A 258 25.24 29.62 -0.72
N TRP A 259 24.69 29.10 -1.83
CA TRP A 259 24.68 27.67 -2.00
C TRP A 259 26.08 27.10 -2.28
N HIS A 260 26.99 27.83 -2.85
CA HIS A 260 28.41 27.45 -2.98
C HIS A 260 29.09 27.45 -1.63
N GLU A 261 28.96 28.52 -0.84
CA GLU A 261 29.55 28.63 0.49
C GLU A 261 29.10 27.48 1.42
N LEU A 262 27.82 27.18 1.39
CA LEU A 262 27.25 26.12 2.21
C LEU A 262 27.32 24.73 1.56
N GLU A 263 27.95 24.59 0.37
CA GLU A 263 27.96 23.33 -0.41
C GLU A 263 26.56 22.68 -0.49
N ALA A 264 25.51 23.50 -0.66
CA ALA A 264 24.13 23.07 -0.46
C ALA A 264 23.61 22.09 -1.54
N LYS A 265 24.31 21.95 -2.66
CA LYS A 265 24.04 20.94 -3.68
C LYS A 265 24.60 19.55 -3.34
N ASN A 266 25.25 19.39 -2.19
CA ASN A 266 25.63 18.08 -1.71
C ASN A 266 24.37 17.30 -1.28
N PRO A 267 24.05 16.14 -1.89
CA PRO A 267 22.84 15.36 -1.58
C PRO A 267 22.72 14.98 -0.10
N ALA A 268 23.87 14.78 0.59
CA ALA A 268 23.91 14.45 2.01
C ALA A 268 23.34 15.55 2.92
N LYS A 269 23.29 16.80 2.45
CA LYS A 269 22.75 17.94 3.21
C LYS A 269 21.22 18.06 3.10
N GLY A 270 20.58 17.37 2.17
CA GLY A 270 19.13 17.30 2.05
C GLY A 270 18.42 18.60 1.70
N PHE A 271 19.10 19.55 1.09
CA PHE A 271 18.56 20.88 0.71
C PHE A 271 17.84 20.89 -0.64
N GLY A 272 18.03 19.87 -1.46
CA GLY A 272 17.43 19.82 -2.80
C GLY A 272 17.73 18.52 -3.54
N VAL A 273 17.33 18.46 -4.80
CA VAL A 273 17.49 17.30 -5.68
C VAL A 273 17.76 17.74 -7.12
N ASP A 274 18.59 16.97 -7.81
CA ASP A 274 18.74 17.09 -9.26
C ASP A 274 17.62 16.32 -9.97
N VAL A 275 16.94 16.98 -10.88
CA VAL A 275 15.91 16.38 -11.74
C VAL A 275 16.27 16.70 -13.20
N ALA A 276 16.70 15.71 -13.92
CA ALA A 276 17.07 15.82 -15.34
C ALA A 276 18.07 16.95 -15.63
N GLY A 277 19.11 17.09 -14.80
CA GLY A 277 20.17 18.09 -14.94
C GLY A 277 19.80 19.48 -14.41
N SER A 278 18.64 19.63 -13.79
CA SER A 278 18.21 20.87 -13.13
C SER A 278 18.09 20.67 -11.63
N TRP A 279 18.70 21.56 -10.85
CA TRP A 279 18.63 21.50 -9.39
C TRP A 279 17.39 22.22 -8.86
N TYR A 280 16.64 21.52 -8.03
CA TYR A 280 15.48 22.04 -7.31
C TYR A 280 15.73 22.03 -5.82
N TRP A 281 15.30 23.11 -5.15
CA TRP A 281 15.49 23.33 -3.73
C TRP A 281 14.26 22.89 -2.92
N TYR A 282 14.48 22.36 -1.73
CA TYR A 282 13.42 22.04 -0.77
C TYR A 282 13.14 23.19 0.18
N SER A 283 12.05 23.12 0.94
CA SER A 283 11.69 24.12 1.96
C SER A 283 12.80 24.32 2.98
N SER A 284 13.54 23.28 3.36
CA SER A 284 14.71 23.39 4.25
C SER A 284 15.77 24.35 3.73
N TRP A 285 15.97 24.42 2.41
CA TRP A 285 16.84 25.42 1.81
C TRP A 285 16.25 26.83 1.87
N VAL A 286 14.95 26.98 1.60
CA VAL A 286 14.26 28.28 1.71
C VAL A 286 14.39 28.84 3.11
N ASP A 287 14.21 27.99 4.14
CA ASP A 287 14.35 28.39 5.55
C ASP A 287 15.79 28.82 5.88
N THR A 288 16.79 28.08 5.36
CA THR A 288 18.21 28.45 5.51
C THR A 288 18.50 29.81 4.86
N VAL A 289 17.99 30.05 3.64
CA VAL A 289 18.15 31.35 2.95
C VAL A 289 17.45 32.47 3.72
N ARG A 290 16.27 32.21 4.28
CA ARG A 290 15.53 33.19 5.10
C ARG A 290 16.35 33.60 6.33
N THR A 291 16.86 32.63 7.09
CA THR A 291 17.73 32.89 8.25
C THR A 291 18.94 33.71 7.85
N HIS A 292 19.60 33.38 6.72
CA HIS A 292 20.72 34.14 6.21
C HIS A 292 20.32 35.60 5.85
N CYS A 293 19.16 35.79 5.25
CA CYS A 293 18.65 37.14 4.94
C CYS A 293 18.32 37.93 6.21
N GLU A 294 17.81 37.30 7.25
CA GLU A 294 17.55 37.92 8.55
C GLU A 294 18.84 38.39 9.23
N GLU A 295 19.86 37.53 9.27
CA GLU A 295 21.17 37.83 9.84
C GLU A 295 21.91 38.90 9.10
N ASN A 296 21.66 39.02 7.79
CA ASN A 296 22.29 40.03 6.90
C ASN A 296 21.31 41.09 6.40
N ALA A 297 20.29 41.41 7.20
CA ALA A 297 19.21 42.29 6.79
C ALA A 297 19.67 43.67 6.27
N ALA A 298 20.73 44.27 6.85
CA ALA A 298 21.31 45.54 6.40
C ALA A 298 21.84 45.51 4.95
N ARG A 299 22.17 44.31 4.44
CA ARG A 299 22.69 44.13 3.06
C ARG A 299 21.57 43.94 2.05
N TYR A 300 20.44 43.33 2.46
CA TYR A 300 19.42 42.86 1.53
C TYR A 300 18.12 43.68 1.55
N ARG A 301 17.92 44.55 2.55
CA ARG A 301 16.81 45.49 2.65
C ARG A 301 16.97 46.74 1.78
#